data_6c7828c012672830eac768775a6f8c27
#
_entry.id   6c7828c012672830eac768775a6f8c27
#
_cell.length_a   1.000
_cell.length_b   1.000
_cell.length_c   1.000
_cell.angle_alpha   90.00
_cell.angle_beta   90.00
_cell.angle_gamma   90.00
#
_symmetry.space_group_name_H-M   'P 1'
#
loop_
_entity.id
_entity.type
_entity.pdbx_description
1 polymer ?
#
loop_
_entity_poly.entity_id
_entity_poly.type
_entity_poly.pdbx_seq_one_letter_code
_entity_poly.pdbx_strand_id
1 'polypeptide(L)'
;MNKLVRQLLDLNELEFGVDRVHPVVFDIDALIKNVVDSSSILVEQNHAEVELADELNDVCNVYADEFMIEQVFTNYFTNALHYCNDGGKVRVWTANKDYDQPRRTEDGLVTGNLRVFVYDEGPNIPDDELDKVFIKFYKVDKARTREYGGSGNGLSIVAASMAAHNKNYGVYNVENGVVFYFDLDIIQQDDGEPEMIPENNADNTSEQ
;
A
#
# COMPACT_ATOMS: atom_id res chain seq x y z
N MET A 1 -26.33 -3.47 -3.94
CA MET A 1 -25.44 -4.16 -4.91
C MET A 1 -24.55 -5.11 -4.12
N ASN A 2 -24.40 -6.37 -4.55
CA ASN A 2 -23.66 -7.39 -3.78
C ASN A 2 -22.15 -7.03 -3.79
N LYS A 3 -21.45 -7.09 -2.62
CA LYS A 3 -20.01 -6.82 -2.46
C LYS A 3 -19.16 -7.56 -3.53
N LEU A 4 -19.56 -8.79 -3.84
CA LEU A 4 -18.90 -9.64 -4.85
C LEU A 4 -18.99 -9.05 -6.27
N VAL A 5 -20.14 -8.50 -6.65
CA VAL A 5 -20.34 -7.89 -7.97
C VAL A 5 -19.49 -6.62 -8.11
N ARG A 6 -19.37 -5.84 -7.05
CA ARG A 6 -18.53 -4.65 -7.04
C ARG A 6 -17.05 -5.03 -7.19
N GLN A 7 -16.56 -5.99 -6.39
CA GLN A 7 -15.18 -6.49 -6.49
C GLN A 7 -14.85 -7.12 -7.86
N LEU A 8 -15.83 -7.74 -8.53
CA LEU A 8 -15.67 -8.27 -9.88
C LEU A 8 -15.62 -7.17 -10.94
N LEU A 9 -16.39 -6.10 -10.76
CA LEU A 9 -16.36 -4.93 -11.65
C LEU A 9 -15.03 -4.20 -11.49
N ASP A 10 -14.61 -3.89 -10.25
CA ASP A 10 -13.34 -3.24 -9.93
C ASP A 10 -12.15 -4.02 -10.52
N LEU A 11 -12.15 -5.36 -10.39
CA LEU A 11 -11.12 -6.21 -10.96
C LEU A 11 -11.15 -6.24 -12.50
N ASN A 12 -12.34 -6.25 -13.10
CA ASN A 12 -12.49 -6.23 -14.55
C ASN A 12 -12.01 -4.90 -15.14
N GLU A 13 -12.31 -3.78 -14.47
CA GLU A 13 -11.84 -2.45 -14.87
C GLU A 13 -10.30 -2.35 -14.79
N LEU A 14 -9.69 -2.87 -13.73
CA LEU A 14 -8.23 -2.94 -13.58
C LEU A 14 -7.55 -3.86 -14.62
N GLU A 15 -8.13 -5.02 -14.95
CA GLU A 15 -7.57 -5.97 -15.93
C GLU A 15 -7.67 -5.46 -17.38
N PHE A 16 -8.71 -4.70 -17.72
CA PHE A 16 -8.92 -4.17 -19.08
C PHE A 16 -8.30 -2.80 -19.32
N GLY A 17 -7.57 -2.25 -18.34
CA GLY A 17 -6.78 -1.01 -18.50
C GLY A 17 -7.67 0.22 -18.75
N VAL A 18 -8.93 0.18 -18.31
CA VAL A 18 -9.86 1.30 -18.48
C VAL A 18 -9.57 2.42 -17.47
N ASP A 19 -9.11 2.06 -16.26
CA ASP A 19 -8.73 3.07 -15.28
C ASP A 19 -7.23 3.35 -15.34
N ARG A 20 -6.92 4.57 -15.81
CA ARG A 20 -5.58 5.13 -15.64
C ARG A 20 -5.39 5.40 -14.15
N VAL A 21 -4.23 5.00 -13.63
CA VAL A 21 -3.79 5.41 -12.29
C VAL A 21 -3.82 6.94 -12.23
N HIS A 22 -4.51 7.49 -11.26
CA HIS A 22 -4.61 8.93 -10.98
C HIS A 22 -3.77 9.27 -9.74
N PRO A 23 -2.44 9.36 -9.87
CA PRO A 23 -1.59 9.58 -8.72
C PRO A 23 -1.80 10.99 -8.18
N VAL A 24 -1.91 11.07 -6.86
CA VAL A 24 -1.98 12.29 -6.07
C VAL A 24 -1.00 12.19 -4.89
N VAL A 25 -0.71 13.32 -4.28
CA VAL A 25 0.07 13.36 -3.04
C VAL A 25 -0.87 13.21 -1.87
N PHE A 26 -0.61 12.23 -0.99
CA PHE A 26 -1.38 12.03 0.24
C PHE A 26 -0.52 11.45 1.36
N ASP A 27 -1.00 11.60 2.59
CA ASP A 27 -0.37 11.03 3.78
C ASP A 27 -0.78 9.57 3.97
N ILE A 28 0.19 8.66 3.78
CA ILE A 28 -0.05 7.21 3.92
C ILE A 28 -0.33 6.81 5.37
N ASP A 29 0.22 7.49 6.35
CA ASP A 29 0.01 7.18 7.76
C ASP A 29 -1.42 7.51 8.19
N ALA A 30 -1.96 8.63 7.68
CA ALA A 30 -3.36 8.98 7.86
C ALA A 30 -4.29 7.95 7.21
N LEU A 31 -3.98 7.49 5.99
CA LEU A 31 -4.76 6.44 5.31
C LEU A 31 -4.76 5.13 6.10
N ILE A 32 -3.59 4.66 6.55
CA ILE A 32 -3.45 3.43 7.33
C ILE A 32 -4.30 3.52 8.62
N LYS A 33 -4.19 4.60 9.38
CA LYS A 33 -4.95 4.82 10.60
C LYS A 33 -6.46 4.82 10.36
N ASN A 34 -6.92 5.50 9.31
CA ASN A 34 -8.34 5.54 8.94
C ASN A 34 -8.91 4.15 8.61
N VAL A 35 -8.14 3.32 7.88
CA VAL A 35 -8.56 1.95 7.55
C VAL A 35 -8.59 1.07 8.80
N VAL A 36 -7.61 1.18 9.69
CA VAL A 36 -7.56 0.43 10.95
C VAL A 36 -8.75 0.81 11.83
N ASP A 37 -9.02 2.10 12.02
CA ASP A 37 -10.13 2.59 12.84
C ASP A 37 -11.49 2.16 12.28
N SER A 38 -11.67 2.22 10.96
CA SER A 38 -12.90 1.77 10.29
C SER A 38 -13.12 0.25 10.37
N SER A 39 -12.04 -0.50 10.64
CA SER A 39 -12.06 -1.96 10.78
C SER A 39 -12.24 -2.45 12.23
N SER A 40 -12.48 -1.56 13.20
CA SER A 40 -12.53 -1.87 14.64
C SER A 40 -13.48 -3.02 14.99
N ILE A 41 -14.65 -3.08 14.36
CA ILE A 41 -15.61 -4.18 14.56
C ILE A 41 -14.99 -5.54 14.13
N LEU A 42 -14.24 -5.56 13.02
CA LEU A 42 -13.61 -6.78 12.55
C LEU A 42 -12.45 -7.19 13.46
N VAL A 43 -11.70 -6.23 14.00
CA VAL A 43 -10.66 -6.45 15.02
C VAL A 43 -11.25 -7.11 16.25
N GLU A 44 -12.37 -6.57 16.79
CA GLU A 44 -13.06 -7.15 17.94
C GLU A 44 -13.59 -8.56 17.65
N GLN A 45 -14.18 -8.79 16.49
CA GLN A 45 -14.75 -10.10 16.12
C GLN A 45 -13.67 -11.19 16.00
N ASN A 46 -12.45 -10.84 15.62
CA ASN A 46 -11.32 -11.78 15.51
C ASN A 46 -10.44 -11.77 16.77
N HIS A 47 -10.79 -11.01 17.80
CA HIS A 47 -10.03 -10.84 19.05
C HIS A 47 -8.55 -10.48 18.80
N ALA A 48 -8.23 -9.84 17.69
CA ALA A 48 -6.86 -9.55 17.31
C ALA A 48 -6.29 -8.35 18.08
N GLU A 49 -5.01 -8.43 18.47
CA GLU A 49 -4.25 -7.29 18.98
C GLU A 49 -3.59 -6.55 17.82
N VAL A 50 -4.02 -5.32 17.55
CA VAL A 50 -3.45 -4.51 16.46
C VAL A 50 -2.37 -3.57 17.01
N GLU A 51 -1.17 -3.67 16.43
CA GLU A 51 -0.01 -2.83 16.76
C GLU A 51 0.38 -1.99 15.52
N LEU A 52 0.27 -0.67 15.65
CA LEU A 52 0.86 0.28 14.70
C LEU A 52 2.22 0.72 15.23
N ALA A 53 3.27 0.55 14.44
CA ALA A 53 4.62 0.94 14.84
C ALA A 53 4.75 2.47 14.97
N ASP A 54 5.71 2.93 15.77
CA ASP A 54 5.91 4.35 16.07
C ASP A 54 6.24 5.19 14.83
N GLU A 55 6.86 4.60 13.81
CA GLU A 55 7.17 5.24 12.51
C GLU A 55 5.92 5.76 11.79
N LEU A 56 4.75 5.19 12.08
CA LEU A 56 3.44 5.63 11.56
C LEU A 56 2.86 6.85 12.28
N ASN A 57 3.62 7.54 13.12
CA ASN A 57 3.19 8.77 13.78
C ASN A 57 3.69 10.05 13.10
N ASP A 58 4.59 9.92 12.12
CA ASP A 58 5.10 11.02 11.33
C ASP A 58 4.36 11.11 9.99
N VAL A 59 4.14 12.33 9.51
CA VAL A 59 3.53 12.55 8.19
C VAL A 59 4.46 12.03 7.11
N CYS A 60 4.00 11.07 6.34
CA CYS A 60 4.74 10.52 5.21
C CYS A 60 3.95 10.67 3.91
N ASN A 61 4.32 11.66 3.11
CA ASN A 61 3.68 11.91 1.81
C ASN A 61 4.18 10.93 0.76
N VAL A 62 3.22 10.27 0.10
CA VAL A 62 3.46 9.34 -1.01
C VAL A 62 2.75 9.80 -2.26
N TYR A 63 3.21 9.32 -3.44
CA TYR A 63 2.67 9.64 -4.74
C TYR A 63 2.08 8.40 -5.40
N ALA A 64 0.76 8.26 -5.34
CA ALA A 64 0.03 7.10 -5.85
C ALA A 64 -1.46 7.42 -6.03
N ASP A 65 -2.23 6.51 -6.59
CA ASP A 65 -3.70 6.58 -6.58
C ASP A 65 -4.22 6.19 -5.19
N GLU A 66 -4.68 7.18 -4.42
CA GLU A 66 -5.09 7.03 -3.03
C GLU A 66 -6.18 5.96 -2.86
N PHE A 67 -7.18 5.95 -3.75
CA PHE A 67 -8.26 4.96 -3.68
C PHE A 67 -7.77 3.53 -3.92
N MET A 68 -6.89 3.33 -4.91
CA MET A 68 -6.30 2.01 -5.19
C MET A 68 -5.41 1.56 -4.03
N ILE A 69 -4.66 2.45 -3.41
CA ILE A 69 -3.79 2.12 -2.26
C ILE A 69 -4.62 1.82 -1.01
N GLU A 70 -5.71 2.55 -0.78
CA GLU A 70 -6.67 2.20 0.29
C GLU A 70 -7.21 0.79 0.11
N GLN A 71 -7.57 0.39 -1.12
CA GLN A 71 -7.99 -0.99 -1.41
C GLN A 71 -6.87 -2.01 -1.17
N VAL A 72 -5.64 -1.71 -1.57
CA VAL A 72 -4.47 -2.57 -1.32
C VAL A 72 -4.29 -2.82 0.17
N PHE A 73 -4.21 -1.75 0.96
CA PHE A 73 -4.02 -1.86 2.40
C PHE A 73 -5.20 -2.57 3.07
N THR A 74 -6.44 -2.21 2.72
CA THR A 74 -7.65 -2.87 3.25
C THR A 74 -7.65 -4.37 2.99
N ASN A 75 -7.24 -4.81 1.78
CA ASN A 75 -7.18 -6.24 1.46
C ASN A 75 -6.11 -6.96 2.29
N TYR A 76 -4.94 -6.38 2.48
CA TYR A 76 -3.90 -6.97 3.33
C TYR A 76 -4.31 -7.00 4.79
N PHE A 77 -4.83 -5.89 5.32
CA PHE A 77 -5.23 -5.78 6.71
C PHE A 77 -6.40 -6.71 7.07
N THR A 78 -7.44 -6.78 6.22
CA THR A 78 -8.55 -7.71 6.45
C THR A 78 -8.14 -9.16 6.29
N ASN A 79 -7.20 -9.49 5.40
CA ASN A 79 -6.62 -10.83 5.34
C ASN A 79 -5.86 -11.15 6.62
N ALA A 80 -5.00 -10.25 7.10
CA ALA A 80 -4.27 -10.42 8.34
C ALA A 80 -5.22 -10.73 9.53
N LEU A 81 -6.31 -9.96 9.67
CA LEU A 81 -7.32 -10.21 10.70
C LEU A 81 -8.01 -11.56 10.56
N HIS A 82 -8.30 -12.03 9.34
CA HIS A 82 -8.98 -13.30 9.11
C HIS A 82 -8.08 -14.52 9.33
N TYR A 83 -6.78 -14.39 9.10
CA TYR A 83 -5.83 -15.51 9.22
C TYR A 83 -5.04 -15.49 10.53
N CYS A 84 -5.06 -14.38 11.26
CA CYS A 84 -4.51 -14.28 12.61
C CYS A 84 -5.11 -15.36 13.53
N ASN A 85 -4.31 -15.87 14.45
CA ASN A 85 -4.80 -16.75 15.51
C ASN A 85 -5.76 -15.97 16.44
N ASP A 86 -6.68 -16.66 17.09
CA ASP A 86 -7.59 -16.06 18.08
C ASP A 86 -6.75 -15.43 19.21
N GLY A 87 -6.92 -14.13 19.45
CA GLY A 87 -6.10 -13.35 20.38
C GLY A 87 -4.67 -13.08 19.89
N GLY A 88 -4.36 -13.37 18.63
CA GLY A 88 -3.04 -13.14 18.05
C GLY A 88 -2.82 -11.69 17.60
N LYS A 89 -1.58 -11.39 17.17
CA LYS A 89 -1.13 -10.06 16.84
C LYS A 89 -1.18 -9.78 15.34
N VAL A 90 -1.69 -8.60 14.98
CA VAL A 90 -1.55 -8.00 13.65
C VAL A 90 -0.72 -6.73 13.81
N ARG A 91 0.43 -6.64 13.10
CA ARG A 91 1.33 -5.50 13.19
C ARG A 91 1.49 -4.82 11.84
N VAL A 92 1.46 -3.49 11.85
CA VAL A 92 1.71 -2.65 10.66
C VAL A 92 2.91 -1.74 10.93
N TRP A 93 3.86 -1.72 9.99
CA TRP A 93 5.01 -0.81 10.06
C TRP A 93 5.46 -0.42 8.66
N THR A 94 6.33 0.57 8.58
CA THR A 94 6.92 1.04 7.34
C THR A 94 8.44 1.00 7.40
N ALA A 95 9.06 0.95 6.21
CA ALA A 95 10.49 1.17 6.05
C ALA A 95 10.72 1.96 4.77
N ASN A 96 11.54 2.99 4.85
CA ASN A 96 11.89 3.86 3.73
C ASN A 96 13.31 3.60 3.24
N LYS A 97 13.53 3.92 1.98
CA LYS A 97 14.84 3.89 1.34
C LYS A 97 14.91 5.02 0.32
N ASP A 98 15.87 5.92 0.51
CA ASP A 98 16.11 7.00 -0.43
C ASP A 98 16.59 6.47 -1.79
N TYR A 99 16.23 7.18 -2.85
CA TYR A 99 16.76 6.93 -4.18
C TYR A 99 18.08 7.67 -4.40
N ASP A 100 19.06 7.00 -5.00
CA ASP A 100 20.33 7.63 -5.40
C ASP A 100 20.12 8.78 -6.41
N GLN A 101 19.04 8.70 -7.19
CA GLN A 101 18.63 9.71 -8.17
C GLN A 101 17.14 10.02 -8.01
N PRO A 102 16.80 11.09 -7.29
CA PRO A 102 15.43 11.57 -7.18
C PRO A 102 14.83 11.93 -8.54
N ARG A 103 13.52 11.74 -8.69
CA ARG A 103 12.77 11.97 -9.92
C ARG A 103 11.74 13.09 -9.72
N ARG A 104 11.79 14.13 -10.57
CA ARG A 104 10.79 15.20 -10.55
C ARG A 104 9.49 14.78 -11.23
N THR A 105 8.36 15.14 -10.61
CA THR A 105 7.01 15.03 -11.15
C THR A 105 6.35 16.43 -11.19
N GLU A 106 5.11 16.51 -11.65
CA GLU A 106 4.33 17.75 -11.60
C GLU A 106 4.00 18.16 -10.16
N ASP A 107 3.88 17.20 -9.25
CA ASP A 107 3.45 17.38 -7.86
C ASP A 107 4.61 17.48 -6.86
N GLY A 108 5.87 17.34 -7.31
CA GLY A 108 7.04 17.47 -6.45
C GLY A 108 8.21 16.56 -6.85
N LEU A 109 9.11 16.35 -5.88
CA LEU A 109 10.32 15.53 -6.03
C LEU A 109 10.13 14.18 -5.37
N VAL A 110 10.12 13.09 -6.17
CA VAL A 110 10.14 11.72 -5.65
C VAL A 110 11.55 11.40 -5.18
N THR A 111 11.70 11.18 -3.88
CA THR A 111 13.00 11.07 -3.20
C THR A 111 13.36 9.65 -2.78
N GLY A 112 12.37 8.77 -2.63
CA GLY A 112 12.61 7.44 -2.09
C GLY A 112 11.47 6.47 -2.33
N ASN A 113 11.64 5.28 -1.77
CA ASN A 113 10.66 4.22 -1.72
C ASN A 113 10.25 3.96 -0.27
N LEU A 114 8.96 3.96 -0.02
CA LEU A 114 8.37 3.50 1.22
C LEU A 114 7.87 2.07 1.02
N ARG A 115 8.21 1.16 1.91
CA ARG A 115 7.60 -0.16 1.99
C ARG A 115 6.69 -0.24 3.20
N VAL A 116 5.43 -0.55 2.95
CA VAL A 116 4.43 -0.83 3.99
C VAL A 116 4.37 -2.33 4.21
N PHE A 117 4.38 -2.75 5.47
CA PHE A 117 4.29 -4.15 5.87
C PHE A 117 3.06 -4.37 6.73
N VAL A 118 2.42 -5.53 6.53
CA VAL A 118 1.31 -6.03 7.35
C VAL A 118 1.63 -7.47 7.76
N TYR A 119 1.85 -7.68 9.04
CA TYR A 119 2.09 -8.99 9.64
C TYR A 119 0.84 -9.52 10.33
N ASP A 120 0.62 -10.81 10.25
CA ASP A 120 -0.32 -11.54 11.09
C ASP A 120 0.36 -12.71 11.79
N GLU A 121 0.00 -12.91 13.05
CA GLU A 121 0.37 -14.08 13.83
C GLU A 121 -0.58 -15.25 13.53
N GLY A 122 -0.32 -15.90 12.42
CA GLY A 122 -1.15 -16.97 11.89
C GLY A 122 -0.33 -18.14 11.33
N PRO A 123 -0.99 -19.12 10.75
CA PRO A 123 -0.30 -20.24 10.10
C PRO A 123 0.45 -19.77 8.86
N ASN A 124 1.67 -20.28 8.67
CA ASN A 124 2.45 -20.02 7.48
C ASN A 124 1.73 -20.52 6.21
N ILE A 125 1.92 -19.81 5.12
CA ILE A 125 1.50 -20.24 3.78
C ILE A 125 2.50 -21.31 3.30
N PRO A 126 2.07 -22.46 2.71
CA PRO A 126 3.00 -23.40 2.09
C PRO A 126 3.92 -22.70 1.08
N ASP A 127 5.21 -22.97 1.12
CA ASP A 127 6.21 -22.25 0.32
C ASP A 127 5.92 -22.31 -1.19
N ASP A 128 5.38 -23.43 -1.66
CA ASP A 128 4.99 -23.61 -3.06
C ASP A 128 3.66 -22.90 -3.45
N GLU A 129 3.01 -22.26 -2.48
CA GLU A 129 1.76 -21.51 -2.67
C GLU A 129 1.93 -19.99 -2.52
N LEU A 130 3.08 -19.51 -2.01
CA LEU A 130 3.32 -18.08 -1.78
C LEU A 130 3.08 -17.22 -3.03
N ASP A 131 3.57 -17.63 -4.19
CA ASP A 131 3.37 -16.92 -5.45
C ASP A 131 1.93 -17.05 -6.00
N LYS A 132 1.20 -18.09 -5.56
CA LYS A 132 -0.14 -18.39 -6.07
C LYS A 132 -1.24 -17.62 -5.36
N VAL A 133 -0.99 -17.09 -4.15
CA VAL A 133 -2.02 -16.39 -3.38
C VAL A 133 -2.55 -15.13 -4.06
N PHE A 134 -1.79 -14.56 -4.99
CA PHE A 134 -2.18 -13.41 -5.80
C PHE A 134 -2.97 -13.77 -7.06
N ILE A 135 -3.12 -15.06 -7.37
CA ILE A 135 -3.91 -15.53 -8.51
C ILE A 135 -5.40 -15.40 -8.18
N LYS A 136 -6.17 -14.89 -9.14
CA LYS A 136 -7.62 -14.71 -9.02
C LYS A 136 -8.32 -16.01 -8.64
N PHE A 137 -9.19 -15.95 -7.63
CA PHE A 137 -9.96 -17.10 -7.08
C PHE A 137 -9.10 -18.19 -6.42
N TYR A 138 -7.80 -17.99 -6.30
CA TYR A 138 -6.94 -18.94 -5.60
C TYR A 138 -7.17 -18.89 -4.09
N LYS A 139 -7.10 -20.03 -3.44
CA LYS A 139 -7.30 -20.20 -1.99
C LYS A 139 -6.44 -21.34 -1.49
N VAL A 140 -5.56 -21.04 -0.54
CA VAL A 140 -4.71 -22.01 0.17
C VAL A 140 -5.56 -23.01 0.94
N ASP A 141 -6.54 -22.52 1.71
CA ASP A 141 -7.45 -23.34 2.53
C ASP A 141 -8.91 -23.12 2.13
N LYS A 142 -9.48 -24.12 1.44
CA LYS A 142 -10.89 -24.12 1.02
C LYS A 142 -11.88 -24.32 2.18
N ALA A 143 -11.43 -24.88 3.30
CA ALA A 143 -12.29 -25.17 4.45
C ALA A 143 -12.50 -23.89 5.30
N ARG A 144 -11.42 -23.19 5.63
CA ARG A 144 -11.44 -21.96 6.43
C ARG A 144 -12.18 -20.81 5.72
N THR A 145 -12.12 -20.79 4.39
CA THR A 145 -12.80 -19.78 3.57
C THR A 145 -14.34 -19.91 3.59
N ARG A 146 -14.91 -21.08 3.91
CA ARG A 146 -16.37 -21.22 4.06
C ARG A 146 -16.88 -20.54 5.33
N GLU A 147 -16.06 -20.47 6.34
CA GLU A 147 -16.40 -19.86 7.65
C GLU A 147 -16.38 -18.32 7.56
N TYR A 148 -15.40 -17.75 6.86
CA TYR A 148 -15.20 -16.29 6.77
C TYR A 148 -15.69 -15.64 5.47
N GLY A 149 -16.19 -16.41 4.49
CA GLY A 149 -16.91 -15.90 3.30
C GLY A 149 -16.08 -15.12 2.28
N GLY A 150 -14.76 -15.23 2.29
CA GLY A 150 -13.85 -14.52 1.37
C GLY A 150 -14.04 -14.95 -0.09
N SER A 151 -14.10 -13.99 -1.03
CA SER A 151 -14.25 -14.23 -2.48
C SER A 151 -13.00 -14.84 -3.14
N GLY A 152 -11.81 -14.76 -2.51
CA GLY A 152 -10.53 -15.10 -3.11
C GLY A 152 -10.01 -14.08 -4.14
N ASN A 153 -10.58 -12.88 -4.17
CA ASN A 153 -10.20 -11.82 -5.11
C ASN A 153 -9.38 -10.70 -4.46
N GLY A 154 -9.31 -10.61 -3.13
CA GLY A 154 -8.65 -9.49 -2.46
C GLY A 154 -7.18 -9.33 -2.85
N LEU A 155 -6.41 -10.43 -2.84
CA LEU A 155 -4.99 -10.39 -3.20
C LEU A 155 -4.75 -10.22 -4.70
N SER A 156 -5.67 -10.65 -5.57
CA SER A 156 -5.55 -10.37 -7.01
C SER A 156 -5.84 -8.91 -7.35
N ILE A 157 -6.67 -8.21 -6.55
CA ILE A 157 -6.84 -6.74 -6.63
C ILE A 157 -5.53 -6.06 -6.25
N VAL A 158 -4.87 -6.50 -5.18
CA VAL A 158 -3.54 -5.99 -4.80
C VAL A 158 -2.56 -6.12 -5.96
N ALA A 159 -2.46 -7.32 -6.56
CA ALA A 159 -1.56 -7.56 -7.68
C ALA A 159 -1.84 -6.63 -8.87
N ALA A 160 -3.10 -6.44 -9.25
CA ALA A 160 -3.50 -5.56 -10.34
C ALA A 160 -3.19 -4.09 -10.02
N SER A 161 -3.53 -3.61 -8.82
CA SER A 161 -3.27 -2.24 -8.38
C SER A 161 -1.78 -1.91 -8.34
N MET A 162 -0.96 -2.79 -7.78
CA MET A 162 0.47 -2.57 -7.67
C MET A 162 1.18 -2.69 -9.03
N ALA A 163 0.73 -3.59 -9.90
CA ALA A 163 1.21 -3.66 -11.29
C ALA A 163 0.88 -2.37 -12.07
N ALA A 164 -0.32 -1.81 -11.92
CA ALA A 164 -0.70 -0.53 -12.54
C ALA A 164 0.19 0.64 -12.05
N HIS A 165 0.61 0.64 -10.80
CA HIS A 165 1.56 1.61 -10.23
C HIS A 165 3.02 1.30 -10.59
N ASN A 166 3.31 0.16 -11.23
CA ASN A 166 4.68 -0.33 -11.47
C ASN A 166 5.50 -0.40 -10.17
N LYS A 167 4.88 -0.94 -9.10
CA LYS A 167 5.46 -1.08 -7.77
C LYS A 167 5.52 -2.52 -7.31
N ASN A 168 6.48 -2.84 -6.43
CA ASN A 168 6.61 -4.17 -5.88
C ASN A 168 5.56 -4.43 -4.80
N TYR A 169 5.18 -5.68 -4.71
CA TYR A 169 4.32 -6.23 -3.66
C TYR A 169 4.69 -7.69 -3.45
N GLY A 170 4.26 -8.27 -2.33
CA GLY A 170 4.55 -9.68 -2.09
C GLY A 170 4.14 -10.14 -0.71
N VAL A 171 4.57 -11.36 -0.41
CA VAL A 171 4.32 -12.06 0.83
C VAL A 171 5.51 -12.97 1.15
N TYR A 172 5.79 -13.15 2.43
CA TYR A 172 6.76 -14.14 2.90
C TYR A 172 6.40 -14.64 4.31
N ASN A 173 6.82 -15.86 4.60
CA ASN A 173 6.66 -16.45 5.90
C ASN A 173 7.74 -15.97 6.87
N VAL A 174 7.37 -15.85 8.15
CA VAL A 174 8.26 -15.65 9.30
C VAL A 174 8.02 -16.76 10.32
N GLU A 175 8.78 -16.78 11.42
CA GLU A 175 8.73 -17.90 12.39
C GLU A 175 7.31 -18.19 12.90
N ASN A 176 6.51 -17.16 13.18
CA ASN A 176 5.17 -17.30 13.76
C ASN A 176 4.10 -16.55 12.97
N GLY A 177 4.19 -16.52 11.65
CA GLY A 177 3.18 -15.79 10.88
C GLY A 177 3.60 -15.46 9.47
N VAL A 178 2.85 -14.54 8.87
CA VAL A 178 3.00 -14.12 7.49
C VAL A 178 3.17 -12.61 7.42
N VAL A 179 4.02 -12.14 6.52
CA VAL A 179 4.21 -10.70 6.25
C VAL A 179 3.85 -10.42 4.80
N PHE A 180 2.87 -9.57 4.60
CA PHE A 180 2.55 -8.96 3.31
C PHE A 180 3.24 -7.60 3.19
N TYR A 181 3.62 -7.19 1.98
CA TYR A 181 4.22 -5.87 1.75
C TYR A 181 3.84 -5.28 0.39
N PHE A 182 3.90 -3.95 0.30
CA PHE A 182 3.83 -3.20 -0.95
C PHE A 182 4.69 -1.93 -0.88
N ASP A 183 5.11 -1.45 -2.05
CA ASP A 183 6.00 -0.31 -2.20
C ASP A 183 5.27 0.92 -2.77
N LEU A 184 5.66 2.13 -2.31
CA LEU A 184 5.17 3.41 -2.79
C LEU A 184 6.33 4.38 -3.03
N ASP A 185 6.14 5.39 -3.88
CA ASP A 185 7.06 6.51 -3.99
C ASP A 185 6.85 7.51 -2.85
N ILE A 186 7.93 7.84 -2.13
CA ILE A 186 7.95 8.97 -1.21
C ILE A 186 8.12 10.25 -2.03
N ILE A 187 7.31 11.26 -1.75
CA ILE A 187 7.36 12.55 -2.44
C ILE A 187 7.54 13.69 -1.44
N GLN A 188 8.43 14.62 -1.80
CA GLN A 188 8.54 15.92 -1.16
C GLN A 188 7.86 16.95 -2.07
N GLN A 189 6.86 17.64 -1.54
CA GLN A 189 6.23 18.74 -2.26
C GLN A 189 7.23 19.89 -2.41
N ASP A 190 7.21 20.52 -3.57
CA ASP A 190 8.01 21.73 -3.82
C ASP A 190 7.35 22.89 -3.05
N ASP A 191 7.92 23.33 -1.95
CA ASP A 191 7.43 24.46 -1.16
C ASP A 191 7.58 25.81 -1.88
N GLY A 192 7.77 25.78 -3.20
CA GLY A 192 7.61 26.95 -4.07
C GLY A 192 8.47 28.15 -3.71
N GLU A 193 9.71 27.98 -3.25
CA GLU A 193 10.66 29.07 -3.32
C GLU A 193 11.05 29.29 -4.79
N PRO A 194 10.72 30.46 -5.39
CA PRO A 194 11.19 30.73 -6.74
C PRO A 194 12.72 30.77 -6.69
N GLU A 195 13.37 29.89 -7.47
CA GLU A 195 14.79 30.07 -7.78
C GLU A 195 15.00 31.51 -8.20
N MET A 196 15.66 32.30 -7.35
CA MET A 196 16.15 33.62 -7.73
C MET A 196 17.18 33.41 -8.83
N ILE A 197 16.73 33.60 -10.08
CA ILE A 197 17.64 33.71 -11.21
C ILE A 197 18.60 34.87 -10.86
N PRO A 198 19.92 34.64 -10.73
CA PRO A 198 20.82 35.76 -10.49
C PRO A 198 20.73 36.69 -11.67
N GLU A 199 20.28 37.93 -11.44
CA GLU A 199 20.36 38.98 -12.41
C GLU A 199 21.81 39.12 -12.86
N ASN A 200 22.07 38.77 -14.12
CA ASN A 200 23.32 38.98 -14.78
C ASN A 200 23.48 40.50 -14.95
N ASN A 201 24.15 41.16 -14.00
CA ASN A 201 24.62 42.53 -14.13
C ASN A 201 25.61 42.57 -15.30
N ALA A 202 25.07 42.82 -16.48
CA ALA A 202 25.86 43.27 -17.59
C ALA A 202 26.31 44.72 -17.27
N ASP A 203 27.45 44.81 -16.64
CA ASP A 203 28.13 46.09 -16.43
C ASP A 203 28.63 46.61 -17.77
N ASN A 204 27.91 47.61 -18.18
CA ASN A 204 28.18 48.50 -19.30
C ASN A 204 29.38 49.36 -18.92
N THR A 205 30.54 49.15 -19.45
CA THR A 205 31.63 50.11 -19.46
C THR A 205 31.91 50.50 -20.88
N SER A 206 31.17 51.48 -21.33
CA SER A 206 31.63 52.43 -22.37
C SER A 206 32.55 53.44 -21.67
N GLU A 207 33.60 53.77 -22.35
CA GLU A 207 34.33 55.06 -22.35
C GLU A 207 35.84 54.82 -22.22
N GLN A 208 36.50 55.05 -23.22
CA GLN A 208 37.27 56.11 -23.89
C GLN A 208 38.35 55.50 -24.76
#